data_0a1a65f3344613222f49012f7231b313
#
_entry.id   0a1a65f3344613222f49012f7231b313
#
_cell.length_a   1.000
_cell.length_b   1.000
_cell.length_c   1.000
_cell.angle_alpha   90.00
_cell.angle_beta   90.00
_cell.angle_gamma   90.00
#
_symmetry.space_group_name_H-M   'P 1'
#
loop_
_entity.id
_entity.type
_entity.pdbx_description
1 polymer ?
#
loop_
_entity_poly.entity_id
_entity_poly.type
_entity_poly.pdbx_seq_one_letter_code
_entity_poly.pdbx_strand_id
1 'polypeptide(L)'
;MRRDTGEGYQEFLKRLAQESGIATPTREQLARLDRKRARKGSNEEWEHPHDPDARIAKMKDGRTHLAHKVEQAVDFSSGAVVAVTLQPADRGDTASVRETVCEAGEQIATVGGEEKSEGVNPEGPKEVVLDKGYHSNEVLTKLAEWEVRSYCSEPERGRRRWEGKKEEQAAVYANRRRIQGERGKRLLRQRGEKLERSFAHLYETGGMRRVHLRRHPNILKRLLVHVAAFNLGLVMRQLLGRGTPRGLQGCPLDLLLALLRLLTDVWTRRLGSEGYGDRFEPNFGLSEPSNYTLLAIAKDAPSTTGCYGG
;
A
#
# COMPACT_ATOMS: atom_id res chain seq x y z
N MET A 1 1.21 23.73 10.64
CA MET A 1 2.64 23.40 10.75
C MET A 1 3.26 24.27 11.81
N ARG A 2 4.16 23.77 12.57
CA ARG A 2 4.87 24.44 13.66
C ARG A 2 6.37 24.21 13.49
N ARG A 3 7.21 25.21 13.76
CA ARG A 3 8.68 25.06 13.80
C ARG A 3 9.11 24.50 15.14
N ASP A 4 10.32 24.00 15.23
CA ASP A 4 10.96 23.56 16.48
C ASP A 4 10.96 24.66 17.53
N THR A 5 10.98 25.94 17.13
CA THR A 5 10.86 27.12 17.99
C THR A 5 9.45 27.33 18.57
N GLY A 6 8.46 26.52 18.18
CA GLY A 6 7.07 26.68 18.55
C GLY A 6 6.28 27.67 17.68
N GLU A 7 6.95 28.38 16.74
CA GLU A 7 6.33 29.38 15.86
C GLU A 7 5.42 28.71 14.82
N GLY A 8 4.17 29.20 14.66
CA GLY A 8 3.25 28.75 13.63
C GLY A 8 3.62 29.29 12.24
N TYR A 9 3.17 28.58 11.18
CA TYR A 9 3.50 28.97 9.80
C TYR A 9 3.02 30.38 9.42
N GLN A 10 1.85 30.78 9.90
CA GLN A 10 1.29 32.12 9.66
C GLN A 10 2.09 33.20 10.38
N GLU A 11 2.51 32.94 11.60
CA GLU A 11 3.36 33.85 12.40
C GLU A 11 4.71 34.05 11.75
N PHE A 12 5.31 32.96 11.30
CA PHE A 12 6.55 33.00 10.52
C PHE A 12 6.43 33.86 9.25
N LEU A 13 5.35 33.70 8.48
CA LEU A 13 5.13 34.52 7.28
C LEU A 13 4.92 35.99 7.60
N LYS A 14 4.20 36.31 8.70
CA LYS A 14 4.02 37.68 9.18
C LYS A 14 5.36 38.32 9.57
N ARG A 15 6.18 37.59 10.34
CA ARG A 15 7.51 38.05 10.73
C ARG A 15 8.40 38.30 9.50
N LEU A 16 8.39 37.39 8.54
CA LEU A 16 9.14 37.54 7.30
C LEU A 16 8.67 38.74 6.47
N ALA A 17 7.37 39.02 6.46
CA ALA A 17 6.82 40.21 5.80
C ALA A 17 7.25 41.50 6.49
N GLN A 18 7.26 41.53 7.82
CA GLN A 18 7.75 42.66 8.61
C GLN A 18 9.23 42.92 8.35
N GLU A 19 10.07 41.89 8.36
CA GLU A 19 11.48 41.97 7.99
C GLU A 19 11.70 42.50 6.56
N SER A 20 10.71 42.24 5.66
CA SER A 20 10.68 42.75 4.30
C SER A 20 10.07 44.15 4.15
N GLY A 21 9.81 44.86 5.26
CA GLY A 21 9.26 46.21 5.29
C GLY A 21 7.72 46.33 5.18
N ILE A 22 7.00 45.21 5.29
CA ILE A 22 5.53 45.21 5.24
C ILE A 22 5.00 45.09 6.69
N ALA A 23 4.65 46.21 7.32
CA ALA A 23 4.25 46.24 8.72
C ALA A 23 2.94 45.47 8.99
N THR A 24 1.95 45.60 8.10
CA THR A 24 0.62 44.96 8.20
C THR A 24 0.31 44.18 6.94
N PRO A 25 0.86 42.94 6.78
CA PRO A 25 0.71 42.19 5.55
C PRO A 25 -0.71 41.63 5.39
N THR A 26 -1.32 41.84 4.22
CA THR A 26 -2.57 41.20 3.83
C THR A 26 -2.36 39.73 3.51
N ARG A 27 -3.44 38.92 3.52
CA ARG A 27 -3.40 37.49 3.16
C ARG A 27 -2.80 37.26 1.77
N GLU A 28 -3.10 38.13 0.82
CA GLU A 28 -2.56 38.04 -0.55
C GLU A 28 -1.06 38.36 -0.62
N GLN A 29 -0.62 39.36 0.16
CA GLN A 29 0.81 39.69 0.26
C GLN A 29 1.60 38.56 0.90
N LEU A 30 1.09 37.92 1.96
CA LEU A 30 1.69 36.73 2.56
C LEU A 30 1.77 35.56 1.57
N ALA A 31 0.69 35.32 0.81
CA ALA A 31 0.68 34.26 -0.21
C ALA A 31 1.64 34.55 -1.37
N ARG A 32 1.83 35.83 -1.74
CA ARG A 32 2.81 36.24 -2.74
C ARG A 32 4.24 36.08 -2.24
N LEU A 33 4.50 36.46 -0.99
CA LEU A 33 5.79 36.30 -0.34
C LEU A 33 6.16 34.82 -0.26
N ASP A 34 5.24 33.99 0.18
CA ASP A 34 5.45 32.53 0.30
C ASP A 34 5.72 31.87 -1.07
N ARG A 35 5.02 32.31 -2.12
CA ARG A 35 5.28 31.83 -3.48
C ARG A 35 6.71 32.12 -4.00
N LYS A 36 7.30 33.23 -3.57
CA LYS A 36 8.65 33.67 -3.99
C LYS A 36 9.78 32.97 -3.21
N ARG A 37 9.48 32.33 -2.10
CA ARG A 37 10.49 31.67 -1.27
C ARG A 37 11.12 30.48 -2.02
N ALA A 38 12.45 30.39 -1.93
CA ALA A 38 13.21 29.30 -2.55
C ALA A 38 12.98 27.94 -1.84
N ARG A 39 12.81 27.96 -0.51
CA ARG A 39 12.54 26.77 0.31
C ARG A 39 11.16 26.90 0.94
N LYS A 40 10.25 25.98 0.59
CA LYS A 40 8.91 25.93 1.13
C LYS A 40 8.77 24.68 1.98
N GLY A 41 8.52 24.86 3.28
CA GLY A 41 8.13 23.77 4.16
C GLY A 41 9.07 22.56 4.13
N SER A 42 10.26 22.67 4.68
CA SER A 42 11.16 21.54 4.89
C SER A 42 10.68 20.70 6.07
N ASN A 43 10.77 19.37 5.97
CA ASN A 43 10.53 18.46 7.09
C ASN A 43 11.57 18.58 8.21
N GLU A 44 12.67 19.28 7.98
CA GLU A 44 13.68 19.61 8.97
C GLU A 44 13.27 20.81 9.84
N GLU A 45 12.49 21.74 9.28
CA GLU A 45 12.08 22.97 9.95
C GLU A 45 10.64 22.92 10.46
N TRP A 46 9.79 22.10 9.86
CA TRP A 46 8.35 22.11 10.10
C TRP A 46 7.82 20.74 10.45
N GLU A 47 7.08 20.68 11.54
CA GLU A 47 6.37 19.47 11.99
C GLU A 47 4.86 19.71 12.13
N HIS A 48 4.11 18.63 12.23
CA HIS A 48 2.70 18.70 12.58
C HIS A 48 2.58 18.88 14.10
N PRO A 49 1.83 19.90 14.61
CA PRO A 49 1.81 20.23 16.06
C PRO A 49 1.24 19.12 16.94
N HIS A 50 0.50 18.19 16.36
CA HIS A 50 -0.19 17.12 17.10
C HIS A 50 0.18 15.72 16.63
N ASP A 51 0.89 15.58 15.52
CA ASP A 51 1.30 14.30 14.95
C ASP A 51 2.71 14.39 14.33
N PRO A 52 3.75 14.18 15.13
CA PRO A 52 5.14 14.34 14.69
C PRO A 52 5.55 13.34 13.61
N ASP A 53 4.81 12.24 13.45
CA ASP A 53 5.08 11.23 12.42
C ASP A 53 4.59 11.67 11.02
N ALA A 54 3.69 12.67 10.95
CA ALA A 54 3.22 13.21 9.69
C ALA A 54 4.30 14.08 9.04
N ARG A 55 4.61 13.81 7.77
CA ARG A 55 5.64 14.52 6.99
C ARG A 55 5.04 15.32 5.85
N ILE A 56 5.71 16.41 5.51
CA ILE A 56 5.34 17.24 4.36
C ILE A 56 5.63 16.46 3.09
N ALA A 57 4.59 16.24 2.28
CA ALA A 57 4.71 15.58 0.99
C ALA A 57 3.90 16.31 -0.09
N LYS A 58 4.41 16.28 -1.32
CA LYS A 58 3.71 16.80 -2.49
C LYS A 58 2.77 15.73 -3.02
N MET A 59 1.49 16.04 -3.10
CA MET A 59 0.46 15.13 -3.62
C MET A 59 0.35 15.19 -5.14
N LYS A 60 -0.39 14.23 -5.71
CA LYS A 60 -0.65 14.15 -7.17
C LYS A 60 -1.37 15.39 -7.72
N ASP A 61 -2.16 16.07 -6.89
CA ASP A 61 -2.84 17.34 -7.23
C ASP A 61 -1.89 18.55 -7.26
N GLY A 62 -0.60 18.32 -7.01
CA GLY A 62 0.43 19.37 -6.97
C GLY A 62 0.47 20.15 -5.66
N ARG A 63 -0.46 19.93 -4.74
CA ARG A 63 -0.48 20.57 -3.41
C ARG A 63 0.42 19.84 -2.43
N THR A 64 0.85 20.56 -1.42
CA THR A 64 1.67 20.04 -0.34
C THR A 64 0.82 19.83 0.91
N HIS A 65 0.86 18.62 1.46
CA HIS A 65 0.13 18.26 2.68
C HIS A 65 1.06 17.59 3.67
N LEU A 66 0.70 17.67 4.96
CA LEU A 66 1.24 16.77 5.97
C LEU A 66 0.53 15.43 5.84
N ALA A 67 1.28 14.38 5.63
CA ALA A 67 0.74 13.08 5.26
C ALA A 67 1.56 11.92 5.81
N HIS A 68 0.99 10.74 5.71
CA HIS A 68 1.67 9.46 5.87
C HIS A 68 1.68 8.74 4.51
N LYS A 69 2.57 7.80 4.32
CA LYS A 69 2.66 6.98 3.13
C LYS A 69 2.23 5.55 3.46
N VAL A 70 1.21 5.07 2.76
CA VAL A 70 0.73 3.69 2.88
C VAL A 70 1.20 2.88 1.69
N GLU A 71 1.77 1.72 1.93
CA GLU A 71 2.07 0.74 0.89
C GLU A 71 1.26 -0.53 1.13
N GLN A 72 0.83 -1.18 0.05
CA GLN A 72 0.09 -2.43 0.09
C GLN A 72 0.73 -3.45 -0.82
N ALA A 73 0.81 -4.70 -0.36
CA ALA A 73 1.09 -5.86 -1.17
C ALA A 73 -0.19 -6.66 -1.35
N VAL A 74 -0.57 -6.88 -2.61
CA VAL A 74 -1.80 -7.57 -3.00
C VAL A 74 -1.46 -8.83 -3.77
N ASP A 75 -2.03 -9.95 -3.40
CA ASP A 75 -1.90 -11.18 -4.18
C ASP A 75 -2.67 -11.09 -5.50
N PHE A 76 -2.04 -11.47 -6.59
CA PHE A 76 -2.63 -11.37 -7.92
C PHE A 76 -3.78 -12.36 -8.16
N SER A 77 -3.73 -13.52 -7.58
CA SER A 77 -4.72 -14.57 -7.77
C SER A 77 -6.03 -14.22 -7.08
N SER A 78 -5.98 -14.01 -5.78
CA SER A 78 -7.16 -13.75 -4.94
C SER A 78 -7.57 -12.26 -4.94
N GLY A 79 -6.62 -11.35 -5.16
CA GLY A 79 -6.80 -9.92 -4.95
C GLY A 79 -6.81 -9.51 -3.49
N ALA A 80 -6.46 -10.44 -2.58
CA ALA A 80 -6.36 -10.16 -1.15
C ALA A 80 -5.13 -9.29 -0.84
N VAL A 81 -5.28 -8.37 0.09
CA VAL A 81 -4.16 -7.60 0.63
C VAL A 81 -3.41 -8.46 1.62
N VAL A 82 -2.16 -8.79 1.32
CA VAL A 82 -1.31 -9.65 2.13
C VAL A 82 -0.55 -8.84 3.19
N ALA A 83 -0.06 -7.66 2.81
CA ALA A 83 0.65 -6.79 3.74
C ALA A 83 0.28 -5.32 3.54
N VAL A 84 0.34 -4.58 4.62
CA VAL A 84 0.18 -3.12 4.66
C VAL A 84 1.27 -2.53 5.53
N THR A 85 2.04 -1.61 4.99
CA THR A 85 3.02 -0.85 5.75
C THR A 85 2.70 0.64 5.75
N LEU A 86 3.05 1.31 6.84
CA LEU A 86 2.88 2.74 7.01
C LEU A 86 4.25 3.38 7.21
N GLN A 87 4.56 4.32 6.34
CA GLN A 87 5.86 4.97 6.26
C GLN A 87 5.74 6.49 6.45
N PRO A 88 6.79 7.19 6.87
CA PRO A 88 6.87 8.63 6.73
C PRO A 88 6.69 9.05 5.26
N ALA A 89 5.88 10.09 5.01
CA ALA A 89 5.50 10.47 3.64
C ALA A 89 6.68 11.02 2.79
N ASP A 90 7.75 11.44 3.43
CA ASP A 90 9.01 11.89 2.81
C ASP A 90 9.98 10.74 2.48
N ARG A 91 9.71 9.53 2.97
CA ARG A 91 10.54 8.36 2.66
C ARG A 91 10.40 7.95 1.20
N GLY A 92 11.52 7.85 0.49
CA GLY A 92 11.55 7.47 -0.92
C GLY A 92 10.99 6.05 -1.16
N ASP A 93 10.38 5.83 -2.32
CA ASP A 93 9.75 4.55 -2.68
C ASP A 93 10.73 3.39 -2.69
N THR A 94 11.92 3.64 -3.21
CA THR A 94 12.99 2.63 -3.29
C THR A 94 13.52 2.21 -1.92
N ALA A 95 13.34 3.04 -0.89
CA ALA A 95 13.76 2.73 0.47
C ALA A 95 12.66 2.01 1.28
N SER A 96 11.37 2.21 0.95
CA SER A 96 10.24 1.65 1.70
C SER A 96 9.79 0.28 1.18
N VAL A 97 9.92 0.00 -0.11
CA VAL A 97 9.44 -1.24 -0.74
C VAL A 97 10.01 -2.51 -0.09
N ARG A 98 11.25 -2.44 0.40
CA ARG A 98 11.88 -3.56 1.07
C ARG A 98 11.08 -4.04 2.28
N GLU A 99 10.64 -3.11 3.11
CA GLU A 99 9.84 -3.41 4.30
C GLU A 99 8.52 -4.07 3.93
N THR A 100 7.83 -3.53 2.90
CA THR A 100 6.57 -4.10 2.42
C THR A 100 6.74 -5.51 1.82
N VAL A 101 7.83 -5.77 1.12
CA VAL A 101 8.14 -7.12 0.59
C VAL A 101 8.46 -8.10 1.72
N CYS A 102 9.24 -7.68 2.71
CA CYS A 102 9.57 -8.51 3.87
C CYS A 102 8.31 -8.85 4.66
N GLU A 103 7.48 -7.85 5.01
CA GLU A 103 6.20 -8.06 5.71
C GLU A 103 5.29 -9.03 4.96
N ALA A 104 5.17 -8.86 3.64
CA ALA A 104 4.40 -9.79 2.82
C ALA A 104 4.98 -11.20 2.82
N GLY A 105 6.30 -11.32 2.79
CA GLY A 105 7.00 -12.61 2.89
C GLY A 105 6.73 -13.32 4.21
N GLU A 106 6.79 -12.60 5.32
CA GLU A 106 6.50 -13.13 6.67
C GLU A 106 5.04 -13.62 6.78
N GLN A 107 4.09 -12.84 6.29
CA GLN A 107 2.67 -13.22 6.29
C GLN A 107 2.42 -14.48 5.42
N ILE A 108 3.00 -14.55 4.25
CA ILE A 108 2.89 -15.70 3.35
C ILE A 108 3.54 -16.94 3.97
N ALA A 109 4.72 -16.81 4.56
CA ALA A 109 5.42 -17.91 5.22
C ALA A 109 4.63 -18.45 6.42
N THR A 110 4.00 -17.56 7.20
CA THR A 110 3.15 -17.94 8.33
C THR A 110 1.97 -18.80 7.86
N VAL A 111 1.28 -18.39 6.80
CA VAL A 111 0.16 -19.15 6.22
C VAL A 111 0.65 -20.42 5.55
N GLY A 112 1.76 -20.35 4.79
CA GLY A 112 2.31 -21.47 4.04
C GLY A 112 2.85 -22.61 4.91
N GLY A 113 3.18 -22.33 6.18
CA GLY A 113 3.60 -23.32 7.17
C GLY A 113 2.45 -24.14 7.78
N GLU A 114 1.19 -23.78 7.53
CA GLU A 114 0.03 -24.54 8.02
C GLU A 114 -0.24 -25.76 7.10
N GLU A 115 -0.50 -26.92 7.70
CA GLU A 115 -0.70 -28.21 6.99
C GLU A 115 -1.78 -28.19 5.89
N LYS A 116 -2.66 -27.19 5.88
CA LYS A 116 -3.81 -27.08 4.97
C LYS A 116 -3.69 -25.93 3.95
N SER A 117 -2.53 -25.34 3.81
CA SER A 117 -2.32 -24.20 2.91
C SER A 117 -1.94 -24.61 1.48
N GLU A 118 -2.78 -25.43 0.82
CA GLU A 118 -2.56 -25.79 -0.58
C GLU A 118 -2.46 -24.53 -1.46
N GLY A 119 -1.42 -24.42 -2.29
CA GLY A 119 -1.22 -23.31 -3.24
C GLY A 119 -0.51 -22.08 -2.70
N VAL A 120 -0.14 -22.04 -1.42
CA VAL A 120 0.69 -20.97 -0.85
C VAL A 120 2.14 -21.42 -0.80
N ASN A 121 3.05 -20.60 -1.34
CA ASN A 121 4.48 -20.90 -1.31
C ASN A 121 5.04 -20.57 0.09
N PRO A 122 5.52 -21.56 0.86
CA PRO A 122 6.05 -21.33 2.22
C PRO A 122 7.34 -20.50 2.24
N GLU A 123 8.04 -20.41 1.10
CA GLU A 123 9.27 -19.61 1.00
C GLU A 123 9.02 -18.10 0.72
N GLY A 124 7.75 -17.69 0.67
CA GLY A 124 7.38 -16.32 0.37
C GLY A 124 7.12 -16.03 -1.11
N PRO A 125 7.07 -14.76 -1.52
CA PRO A 125 6.74 -14.38 -2.89
C PRO A 125 7.86 -14.76 -3.86
N LYS A 126 7.54 -15.44 -4.96
CA LYS A 126 8.49 -15.72 -6.05
C LYS A 126 8.53 -14.61 -7.11
N GLU A 127 7.49 -13.81 -7.20
CA GLU A 127 7.38 -12.76 -8.20
C GLU A 127 6.73 -11.51 -7.60
N VAL A 128 7.22 -10.33 -7.98
CA VAL A 128 6.70 -9.04 -7.51
C VAL A 128 6.54 -8.09 -8.68
N VAL A 129 5.36 -7.48 -8.79
CA VAL A 129 5.05 -6.45 -9.79
C VAL A 129 5.00 -5.08 -9.10
N LEU A 130 5.90 -4.20 -9.50
CA LEU A 130 6.14 -2.91 -8.87
C LEU A 130 5.78 -1.74 -9.78
N ASP A 131 5.44 -0.61 -9.17
CA ASP A 131 5.29 0.64 -9.91
C ASP A 131 6.64 1.21 -10.35
N LYS A 132 6.61 2.07 -11.35
CA LYS A 132 7.76 2.78 -11.91
C LYS A 132 8.58 3.52 -10.83
N GLY A 133 7.92 4.04 -9.79
CA GLY A 133 8.57 4.75 -8.69
C GLY A 133 9.53 3.91 -7.86
N TYR A 134 9.34 2.60 -7.84
CA TYR A 134 10.21 1.67 -7.11
C TYR A 134 11.45 1.22 -7.88
N HIS A 135 11.58 1.66 -9.14
CA HIS A 135 12.68 1.21 -9.99
C HIS A 135 14.01 1.86 -9.58
N SER A 136 14.86 1.09 -8.91
CA SER A 136 16.26 1.42 -8.69
C SER A 136 17.15 0.19 -8.93
N ASN A 137 18.44 0.41 -9.17
CA ASN A 137 19.39 -0.71 -9.31
C ASN A 137 19.42 -1.53 -8.02
N GLU A 138 19.52 -0.86 -6.88
CA GLU A 138 19.57 -1.48 -5.55
C GLU A 138 18.36 -2.38 -5.29
N VAL A 139 17.13 -1.88 -5.52
CA VAL A 139 15.89 -2.67 -5.33
C VAL A 139 15.89 -3.91 -6.23
N LEU A 140 16.26 -3.76 -7.51
CA LEU A 140 16.24 -4.89 -8.44
C LEU A 140 17.32 -5.92 -8.11
N THR A 141 18.50 -5.49 -7.68
CA THR A 141 19.57 -6.39 -7.22
C THR A 141 19.14 -7.13 -5.96
N LYS A 142 18.56 -6.41 -5.00
CA LYS A 142 18.09 -7.03 -3.75
C LYS A 142 17.01 -8.07 -3.97
N LEU A 143 16.03 -7.77 -4.85
CA LEU A 143 15.01 -8.76 -5.22
C LEU A 143 15.64 -9.99 -5.91
N ALA A 144 16.66 -9.78 -6.74
CA ALA A 144 17.38 -10.89 -7.37
C ALA A 144 18.14 -11.74 -6.36
N GLU A 145 18.79 -11.13 -5.34
CA GLU A 145 19.42 -11.84 -4.22
C GLU A 145 18.43 -12.69 -3.42
N TRP A 146 17.20 -12.23 -3.28
CA TRP A 146 16.11 -12.97 -2.63
C TRP A 146 15.42 -13.99 -3.56
N GLU A 147 15.95 -14.20 -4.76
CA GLU A 147 15.35 -15.05 -5.79
C GLU A 147 13.94 -14.64 -6.23
N VAL A 148 13.54 -13.39 -5.96
CA VAL A 148 12.25 -12.81 -6.34
C VAL A 148 12.32 -12.18 -7.72
N ARG A 149 11.50 -12.64 -8.66
CA ARG A 149 11.42 -12.09 -10.01
C ARG A 149 10.69 -10.75 -10.00
N SER A 150 11.37 -9.69 -10.39
CA SER A 150 10.80 -8.34 -10.47
C SER A 150 10.14 -8.07 -11.83
N TYR A 151 9.01 -7.39 -11.81
CA TYR A 151 8.35 -6.76 -12.96
C TYR A 151 8.13 -5.29 -12.62
N CYS A 152 9.10 -4.45 -12.89
CA CYS A 152 9.08 -3.03 -12.56
C CYS A 152 9.31 -2.20 -13.82
N SER A 153 8.35 -1.31 -14.15
CA SER A 153 8.51 -0.40 -15.28
C SER A 153 9.70 0.51 -15.08
N GLU A 154 10.53 0.66 -16.09
CA GLU A 154 11.71 1.52 -16.03
C GLU A 154 11.35 2.97 -16.33
N PRO A 155 11.78 3.95 -15.52
CA PRO A 155 11.71 5.36 -15.88
C PRO A 155 12.64 5.64 -17.06
N GLU A 156 12.25 6.59 -17.90
CA GLU A 156 13.11 7.07 -18.95
C GLU A 156 14.37 7.69 -18.35
N ARG A 157 15.47 7.02 -18.56
CA ARG A 157 16.80 7.46 -18.12
C ARG A 157 17.73 7.37 -19.31
N GLY A 158 18.66 8.31 -19.42
CA GLY A 158 19.69 8.31 -20.43
C GLY A 158 20.58 7.07 -20.38
N ARG A 159 21.57 6.99 -21.27
CA ARG A 159 22.53 5.87 -21.36
C ARG A 159 23.23 5.67 -20.01
N ARG A 160 23.12 4.47 -19.44
CA ARG A 160 23.76 4.11 -18.17
C ARG A 160 25.17 3.60 -18.38
N ARG A 161 26.06 3.91 -17.43
CA ARG A 161 27.40 3.34 -17.34
C ARG A 161 27.38 2.19 -16.32
N TRP A 162 28.00 1.06 -16.67
CA TRP A 162 27.95 -0.18 -15.87
C TRP A 162 29.34 -0.62 -15.39
N GLU A 163 30.35 0.26 -15.44
CA GLU A 163 31.69 -0.04 -14.95
C GLU A 163 31.64 -0.40 -13.45
N GLY A 164 32.17 -1.56 -13.10
CA GLY A 164 32.16 -2.07 -11.72
C GLY A 164 30.79 -2.52 -11.17
N LYS A 165 29.70 -2.49 -11.99
CA LYS A 165 28.31 -2.75 -11.55
C LYS A 165 27.67 -3.92 -12.28
N LYS A 166 28.38 -5.06 -12.38
CA LYS A 166 27.94 -6.24 -13.14
C LYS A 166 26.63 -6.83 -12.60
N GLU A 167 26.49 -6.94 -11.28
CA GLU A 167 25.29 -7.50 -10.63
C GLU A 167 24.06 -6.61 -10.84
N GLU A 168 24.21 -5.30 -10.62
CA GLU A 168 23.14 -4.33 -10.88
C GLU A 168 22.72 -4.38 -12.37
N GLN A 169 23.70 -4.45 -13.28
CA GLN A 169 23.43 -4.57 -14.71
C GLN A 169 22.63 -5.85 -15.00
N ALA A 170 23.04 -7.00 -14.47
CA ALA A 170 22.36 -8.28 -14.67
C ALA A 170 20.90 -8.21 -14.17
N ALA A 171 20.66 -7.69 -12.98
CA ALA A 171 19.34 -7.53 -12.40
C ALA A 171 18.44 -6.62 -13.25
N VAL A 172 18.93 -5.44 -13.66
CA VAL A 172 18.20 -4.50 -14.51
C VAL A 172 17.87 -5.13 -15.87
N TYR A 173 18.82 -5.77 -16.52
CA TYR A 173 18.58 -6.40 -17.83
C TYR A 173 17.64 -7.60 -17.72
N ALA A 174 17.70 -8.36 -16.64
CA ALA A 174 16.74 -9.43 -16.37
C ALA A 174 15.31 -8.88 -16.20
N ASN A 175 15.13 -7.77 -15.44
CA ASN A 175 13.85 -7.09 -15.33
C ASN A 175 13.36 -6.57 -16.69
N ARG A 176 14.23 -5.92 -17.50
CA ARG A 176 13.87 -5.44 -18.85
C ARG A 176 13.35 -6.55 -19.74
N ARG A 177 14.04 -7.70 -19.80
CA ARG A 177 13.56 -8.85 -20.59
C ARG A 177 12.19 -9.32 -20.14
N ARG A 178 11.94 -9.38 -18.83
CA ARG A 178 10.64 -9.79 -18.28
C ARG A 178 9.50 -8.84 -18.64
N ILE A 179 9.70 -7.53 -18.49
CA ILE A 179 8.64 -6.54 -18.76
C ILE A 179 8.35 -6.33 -20.25
N GLN A 180 9.31 -6.66 -21.14
CA GLN A 180 9.10 -6.61 -22.59
C GLN A 180 8.26 -7.77 -23.11
N GLY A 181 8.26 -8.91 -22.42
CA GLY A 181 7.46 -10.09 -22.77
C GLY A 181 5.95 -9.87 -22.54
N GLU A 182 5.13 -10.62 -23.25
CA GLU A 182 3.66 -10.52 -23.18
C GLU A 182 3.13 -10.75 -21.76
N ARG A 183 3.71 -11.70 -21.02
CA ARG A 183 3.36 -11.93 -19.61
C ARG A 183 3.63 -10.68 -18.78
N GLY A 184 4.80 -10.08 -18.91
CA GLY A 184 5.18 -8.87 -18.17
C GLY A 184 4.25 -7.69 -18.46
N LYS A 185 3.92 -7.44 -19.72
CA LYS A 185 2.97 -6.40 -20.13
C LYS A 185 1.58 -6.62 -19.52
N ARG A 186 1.10 -7.87 -19.51
CA ARG A 186 -0.17 -8.24 -18.89
C ARG A 186 -0.15 -8.00 -17.39
N LEU A 187 0.90 -8.43 -16.68
CA LEU A 187 1.04 -8.25 -15.24
C LEU A 187 1.09 -6.77 -14.85
N LEU A 188 1.85 -5.95 -15.57
CA LEU A 188 1.91 -4.51 -15.32
C LEU A 188 0.55 -3.82 -15.50
N ARG A 189 -0.27 -4.26 -16.47
CA ARG A 189 -1.63 -3.76 -16.68
C ARG A 189 -2.55 -4.19 -15.53
N GLN A 190 -2.55 -5.49 -15.19
CA GLN A 190 -3.40 -6.03 -14.13
C GLN A 190 -3.03 -5.47 -12.74
N ARG A 191 -1.78 -5.10 -12.50
CA ARG A 191 -1.35 -4.49 -11.25
C ARG A 191 -2.21 -3.28 -10.87
N GLY A 192 -2.42 -2.35 -11.82
CA GLY A 192 -3.26 -1.17 -11.59
C GLY A 192 -4.64 -1.57 -11.09
N GLU A 193 -5.34 -2.44 -11.81
CA GLU A 193 -6.68 -2.89 -11.48
C GLU A 193 -6.77 -3.52 -10.07
N LYS A 194 -5.83 -4.41 -9.74
CA LYS A 194 -5.83 -5.10 -8.43
C LYS A 194 -5.62 -4.15 -7.27
N LEU A 195 -4.66 -3.24 -7.40
CA LEU A 195 -4.32 -2.29 -6.34
C LEU A 195 -5.33 -1.14 -6.21
N GLU A 196 -5.88 -0.66 -7.32
CA GLU A 196 -6.90 0.40 -7.28
C GLU A 196 -8.14 -0.03 -6.49
N ARG A 197 -8.55 -1.29 -6.58
CA ARG A 197 -9.69 -1.81 -5.82
C ARG A 197 -9.48 -1.76 -4.31
N SER A 198 -8.31 -2.17 -3.82
CA SER A 198 -8.00 -2.16 -2.40
C SER A 198 -7.86 -0.74 -1.86
N PHE A 199 -7.18 0.15 -2.60
CA PHE A 199 -7.08 1.56 -2.23
C PHE A 199 -8.42 2.30 -2.32
N ALA A 200 -9.24 2.03 -3.34
CA ALA A 200 -10.58 2.60 -3.43
C ALA A 200 -11.44 2.22 -2.23
N HIS A 201 -11.42 0.95 -1.81
CA HIS A 201 -12.12 0.53 -0.59
C HIS A 201 -11.59 1.27 0.64
N LEU A 202 -10.28 1.36 0.80
CA LEU A 202 -9.64 2.04 1.92
C LEU A 202 -10.03 3.53 2.00
N TYR A 203 -10.04 4.22 0.87
CA TYR A 203 -10.31 5.66 0.83
C TYR A 203 -11.78 6.02 0.78
N GLU A 204 -12.60 5.31 0.00
CA GLU A 204 -14.01 5.64 -0.18
C GLU A 204 -14.87 5.03 0.95
N THR A 205 -14.69 3.75 1.24
CA THR A 205 -15.45 3.05 2.28
C THR A 205 -14.85 3.30 3.67
N GLY A 206 -13.53 3.22 3.78
CA GLY A 206 -12.78 3.39 5.03
C GLY A 206 -12.59 4.84 5.46
N GLY A 207 -12.85 5.81 4.57
CA GLY A 207 -12.65 7.24 4.85
C GLY A 207 -11.21 7.61 5.15
N MET A 208 -10.23 6.82 4.65
CA MET A 208 -8.81 6.98 4.96
C MET A 208 -8.09 8.02 4.10
N ARG A 209 -8.81 8.78 3.25
CA ARG A 209 -8.21 9.95 2.56
C ARG A 209 -7.70 10.99 3.53
N ARG A 210 -8.33 11.05 4.73
CA ARG A 210 -7.91 11.90 5.84
C ARG A 210 -7.76 11.05 7.09
N VAL A 211 -6.62 11.21 7.76
CA VAL A 211 -6.32 10.49 8.98
C VAL A 211 -6.76 11.33 10.18
N HIS A 212 -7.62 10.78 11.02
CA HIS A 212 -8.09 11.41 12.26
C HIS A 212 -7.32 10.90 13.49
N LEU A 213 -6.57 9.83 13.34
CA LEU A 213 -5.69 9.28 14.37
C LEU A 213 -4.29 9.88 14.25
N ARG A 214 -3.55 9.79 15.33
CA ARG A 214 -2.18 10.29 15.44
C ARG A 214 -1.24 9.14 15.74
N ARG A 215 0.02 9.28 15.33
CA ARG A 215 1.10 8.31 15.46
C ARG A 215 0.92 7.06 14.57
N HIS A 216 1.98 6.64 13.96
CA HIS A 216 2.01 5.49 13.03
C HIS A 216 1.32 4.24 13.61
N PRO A 217 1.54 3.79 14.88
CA PRO A 217 0.90 2.58 15.37
C PRO A 217 -0.62 2.62 15.39
N ASN A 218 -1.22 3.78 15.72
CA ASN A 218 -2.67 3.92 15.76
C ASN A 218 -3.28 4.00 14.36
N ILE A 219 -2.59 4.70 13.45
CA ILE A 219 -2.99 4.80 12.04
C ILE A 219 -2.91 3.42 11.39
N LEU A 220 -1.83 2.67 11.62
CA LEU A 220 -1.65 1.32 11.10
C LEU A 220 -2.75 0.37 11.59
N LYS A 221 -3.09 0.40 12.88
CA LYS A 221 -4.21 -0.40 13.41
C LYS A 221 -5.51 -0.14 12.65
N ARG A 222 -5.83 1.12 12.38
CA ARG A 222 -7.02 1.48 11.61
C ARG A 222 -6.94 1.00 10.16
N LEU A 223 -5.79 1.12 9.52
CA LEU A 223 -5.56 0.60 8.18
C LEU A 223 -5.78 -0.91 8.13
N LEU A 224 -5.22 -1.66 9.08
CA LEU A 224 -5.37 -3.10 9.18
C LEU A 224 -6.84 -3.53 9.35
N VAL A 225 -7.63 -2.81 10.15
CA VAL A 225 -9.07 -3.06 10.29
C VAL A 225 -9.80 -2.91 8.94
N HIS A 226 -9.51 -1.86 8.19
CA HIS A 226 -10.14 -1.67 6.87
C HIS A 226 -9.67 -2.69 5.84
N VAL A 227 -8.40 -3.08 5.87
CA VAL A 227 -7.86 -4.14 5.02
C VAL A 227 -8.47 -5.50 5.37
N ALA A 228 -8.61 -5.81 6.65
CA ALA A 228 -9.31 -7.02 7.10
C ALA A 228 -10.76 -7.06 6.62
N ALA A 229 -11.48 -5.93 6.69
CA ALA A 229 -12.84 -5.81 6.16
C ALA A 229 -12.89 -5.99 4.64
N PHE A 230 -11.91 -5.48 3.91
CA PHE A 230 -11.78 -5.69 2.46
C PHE A 230 -11.57 -7.17 2.12
N ASN A 231 -10.60 -7.82 2.78
CA ASN A 231 -10.31 -9.24 2.59
C ASN A 231 -11.51 -10.12 2.97
N LEU A 232 -12.17 -9.81 4.10
CA LEU A 232 -13.41 -10.49 4.49
C LEU A 232 -14.49 -10.35 3.41
N GLY A 233 -14.63 -9.19 2.79
CA GLY A 233 -15.53 -8.97 1.68
C GLY A 233 -15.20 -9.82 0.44
N LEU A 234 -13.93 -10.13 0.18
CA LEU A 234 -13.52 -11.07 -0.86
C LEU A 234 -13.95 -12.50 -0.51
N VAL A 235 -13.69 -12.95 0.73
CA VAL A 235 -14.09 -14.27 1.23
C VAL A 235 -15.62 -14.42 1.20
N MET A 236 -16.37 -13.42 1.67
CA MET A 236 -17.82 -13.44 1.65
C MET A 236 -18.38 -13.53 0.22
N ARG A 237 -17.77 -12.79 -0.72
CA ARG A 237 -18.19 -12.86 -2.14
C ARG A 237 -17.98 -14.25 -2.71
N GLN A 238 -16.90 -14.90 -2.33
CA GLN A 238 -16.55 -16.22 -2.81
C GLN A 238 -17.47 -17.30 -2.21
N LEU A 239 -17.70 -17.25 -0.89
CA LEU A 239 -18.50 -18.25 -0.19
C LEU A 239 -20.01 -18.05 -0.33
N LEU A 240 -20.47 -16.79 -0.35
CA LEU A 240 -21.88 -16.42 -0.24
C LEU A 240 -22.43 -15.72 -1.49
N GLY A 241 -21.57 -15.43 -2.49
CA GLY A 241 -21.92 -14.60 -3.63
C GLY A 241 -22.15 -13.12 -3.31
N ARG A 242 -21.94 -12.70 -2.06
CA ARG A 242 -22.18 -11.34 -1.56
C ARG A 242 -20.93 -10.76 -0.91
N GLY A 243 -20.46 -9.63 -1.39
CA GLY A 243 -19.20 -9.02 -0.95
C GLY A 243 -19.33 -8.01 0.20
N THR A 244 -20.52 -7.76 0.73
CA THR A 244 -20.72 -6.82 1.84
C THR A 244 -21.81 -7.31 2.79
N PRO A 245 -21.70 -7.01 4.11
CA PRO A 245 -22.76 -7.32 5.07
C PRO A 245 -24.11 -6.67 4.72
N ARG A 246 -24.09 -5.49 4.07
CA ARG A 246 -25.33 -4.83 3.59
C ARG A 246 -26.08 -5.64 2.54
N GLY A 247 -25.35 -6.40 1.72
CA GLY A 247 -25.99 -7.32 0.76
C GLY A 247 -26.73 -8.48 1.41
N LEU A 248 -26.51 -8.73 2.69
CA LEU A 248 -27.23 -9.72 3.51
C LEU A 248 -28.42 -9.12 4.28
N GLN A 249 -28.55 -7.79 4.30
CA GLN A 249 -29.69 -7.11 4.94
C GLN A 249 -30.97 -7.41 4.15
N GLY A 250 -31.99 -7.86 4.83
CA GLY A 250 -33.26 -8.26 4.21
C GLY A 250 -33.37 -9.73 3.79
N CYS A 251 -32.32 -10.52 4.00
CA CYS A 251 -32.33 -11.96 3.76
C CYS A 251 -31.97 -12.70 5.07
N PRO A 252 -32.83 -12.70 6.09
CA PRO A 252 -32.54 -13.34 7.38
C PRO A 252 -32.25 -14.83 7.25
N LEU A 253 -32.87 -15.51 6.29
CA LEU A 253 -32.63 -16.91 6.02
C LEU A 253 -31.23 -17.16 5.42
N ASP A 254 -30.78 -16.29 4.51
CA ASP A 254 -29.45 -16.41 3.89
C ASP A 254 -28.34 -16.17 4.91
N LEU A 255 -28.54 -15.24 5.86
CA LEU A 255 -27.59 -14.98 6.94
C LEU A 255 -27.50 -16.19 7.87
N LEU A 256 -28.64 -16.78 8.25
CA LEU A 256 -28.68 -17.98 9.11
C LEU A 256 -28.03 -19.17 8.41
N LEU A 257 -28.33 -19.40 7.14
CA LEU A 257 -27.73 -20.47 6.34
C LEU A 257 -26.23 -20.26 6.13
N ALA A 258 -25.78 -19.01 5.94
CA ALA A 258 -24.37 -18.67 5.87
C ALA A 258 -23.64 -18.93 7.19
N LEU A 259 -24.26 -18.55 8.31
CA LEU A 259 -23.71 -18.79 9.65
C LEU A 259 -23.67 -20.29 9.96
N LEU A 260 -24.72 -21.04 9.61
CA LEU A 260 -24.77 -22.50 9.77
C LEU A 260 -23.72 -23.21 8.92
N ARG A 261 -23.50 -22.78 7.65
CA ARG A 261 -22.43 -23.30 6.80
C ARG A 261 -21.05 -23.01 7.39
N LEU A 262 -20.81 -21.80 7.86
CA LEU A 262 -19.55 -21.43 8.53
C LEU A 262 -19.32 -22.27 9.80
N LEU A 263 -20.35 -22.46 10.60
CA LEU A 263 -20.29 -23.31 11.82
C LEU A 263 -20.08 -24.78 11.48
N THR A 264 -20.74 -25.30 10.45
CA THR A 264 -20.54 -26.68 10.00
C THR A 264 -19.15 -26.88 9.41
N ASP A 265 -18.63 -25.94 8.64
CA ASP A 265 -17.26 -26.00 8.11
C ASP A 265 -16.20 -25.92 9.22
N VAL A 266 -16.38 -25.05 10.20
CA VAL A 266 -15.51 -24.97 11.37
C VAL A 266 -15.61 -26.26 12.20
N TRP A 267 -16.82 -26.81 12.35
CA TRP A 267 -17.05 -28.03 13.13
C TRP A 267 -16.49 -29.26 12.43
N THR A 268 -16.72 -29.41 11.12
CA THR A 268 -16.15 -30.53 10.33
C THR A 268 -14.62 -30.45 10.27
N ARG A 269 -14.04 -29.26 10.21
CA ARG A 269 -12.58 -29.06 10.27
C ARG A 269 -12.01 -29.36 11.65
N ARG A 270 -12.77 -29.13 12.73
CA ARG A 270 -12.31 -29.34 14.11
C ARG A 270 -12.51 -30.78 14.61
N LEU A 271 -13.49 -31.50 14.05
CA LEU A 271 -13.78 -32.88 14.39
C LEU A 271 -13.17 -33.89 13.42
N GLY A 272 -12.27 -33.41 12.52
CA GLY A 272 -11.62 -34.16 11.45
C GLY A 272 -11.29 -35.60 11.83
N SER A 273 -12.21 -36.50 11.61
CA SER A 273 -11.93 -37.89 11.46
C SER A 273 -12.82 -38.46 10.38
N GLU A 274 -12.15 -39.13 9.46
CA GLU A 274 -12.62 -40.24 8.65
C GLU A 274 -13.98 -40.15 7.96
N GLY A 275 -13.90 -40.03 6.64
CA GLY A 275 -14.80 -40.70 5.72
C GLY A 275 -16.17 -40.09 5.53
N TYR A 276 -16.37 -39.40 4.53
CA TYR A 276 -17.26 -39.68 3.42
C TYR A 276 -17.21 -38.52 2.44
N GLY A 277 -16.80 -38.85 1.23
CA GLY A 277 -16.64 -37.88 0.17
C GLY A 277 -17.97 -37.37 -0.36
N ASP A 278 -18.07 -36.14 -0.47
CA ASP A 278 -18.57 -35.37 -1.62
C ASP A 278 -17.88 -34.02 -1.56
N ARG A 279 -16.77 -33.93 -2.27
CA ARG A 279 -16.07 -32.67 -2.47
C ARG A 279 -16.98 -31.81 -3.31
N PHE A 280 -17.63 -30.86 -2.67
CA PHE A 280 -18.01 -29.64 -3.35
C PHE A 280 -16.72 -28.91 -3.70
N GLU A 281 -16.13 -29.26 -4.84
CA GLU A 281 -15.09 -28.44 -5.44
C GLU A 281 -15.77 -27.17 -5.93
N PRO A 282 -15.51 -26.01 -5.33
CA PRO A 282 -15.85 -24.75 -5.96
C PRO A 282 -15.01 -24.70 -7.24
N ASN A 283 -15.67 -24.76 -8.38
CA ASN A 283 -15.05 -24.71 -9.70
C ASN A 283 -14.43 -23.31 -9.85
N PHE A 284 -13.22 -23.13 -9.31
CA PHE A 284 -12.37 -22.04 -9.61
C PHE A 284 -11.92 -22.24 -11.06
N GLY A 285 -12.35 -21.39 -11.96
CA GLY A 285 -11.71 -21.22 -13.25
C GLY A 285 -10.28 -20.72 -13.10
N LEU A 286 -9.54 -21.27 -12.17
CA LEU A 286 -8.12 -21.09 -11.96
C LEU A 286 -7.43 -22.14 -12.80
N SER A 287 -6.82 -21.69 -13.91
CA SER A 287 -5.65 -22.36 -14.45
C SER A 287 -4.79 -22.86 -13.31
N GLU A 288 -4.32 -24.10 -13.40
CA GLU A 288 -3.48 -24.88 -12.48
C GLU A 288 -2.89 -24.11 -11.30
N PRO A 289 -2.96 -24.64 -10.06
CA PRO A 289 -2.35 -24.00 -8.90
C PRO A 289 -0.86 -23.80 -9.19
N SER A 290 -0.51 -22.63 -9.68
CA SER A 290 0.89 -22.25 -9.78
C SER A 290 1.36 -22.07 -8.33
N ASN A 291 2.29 -22.89 -7.87
CA ASN A 291 2.99 -22.75 -6.59
C ASN A 291 3.76 -21.41 -6.47
N TYR A 292 3.33 -20.37 -7.18
CA TYR A 292 4.00 -19.09 -7.25
C TYR A 292 3.09 -18.02 -6.65
N THR A 293 3.51 -17.45 -5.53
CA THR A 293 2.88 -16.25 -5.01
C THR A 293 3.41 -15.04 -5.77
N LEU A 294 2.52 -14.39 -6.51
CA LEU A 294 2.79 -13.18 -7.28
C LEU A 294 2.15 -11.99 -6.58
N LEU A 295 2.94 -11.03 -6.16
CA LEU A 295 2.48 -9.83 -5.47
C LEU A 295 2.50 -8.58 -6.36
N ALA A 296 1.49 -7.74 -6.20
CA ALA A 296 1.50 -6.37 -6.68
C ALA A 296 1.73 -5.40 -5.53
N ILE A 297 2.65 -4.46 -5.68
CA ILE A 297 2.93 -3.44 -4.66
C ILE A 297 2.74 -2.05 -5.24
N ALA A 298 1.99 -1.22 -4.52
CA ALA A 298 1.88 0.21 -4.76
C ALA A 298 1.68 0.98 -3.46
N LYS A 299 1.79 2.29 -3.58
CA LYS A 299 1.67 3.25 -2.48
C LYS A 299 0.59 4.28 -2.75
N ASP A 300 0.09 4.85 -1.69
CA ASP A 300 -0.66 6.11 -1.69
C ASP A 300 -0.39 6.91 -0.39
N ALA A 301 -0.74 8.18 -0.36
CA ALA A 301 -0.45 9.06 0.76
C ALA A 301 -1.73 9.74 1.28
N PRO A 302 -2.39 9.17 2.31
CA PRO A 302 -3.48 9.84 2.97
C PRO A 302 -2.99 11.10 3.70
N SER A 303 -3.69 12.22 3.52
CA SER A 303 -3.38 13.46 4.21
C SER A 303 -3.88 13.44 5.65
N THR A 304 -3.14 14.08 6.56
CA THR A 304 -3.66 14.37 7.90
C THR A 304 -4.70 15.49 7.84
N THR A 305 -5.76 15.39 8.64
CA THR A 305 -6.65 16.52 8.88
C THR A 305 -5.88 17.58 9.64
N GLY A 306 -5.41 18.61 8.94
CA GLY A 306 -5.09 19.87 9.58
C GLY A 306 -6.38 20.42 10.19
N CYS A 307 -6.43 20.65 11.50
CA CYS A 307 -7.39 21.56 12.08
C CYS A 307 -7.09 22.94 11.50
N TYR A 308 -7.73 23.30 10.41
CA TYR A 308 -7.95 24.69 10.08
C TYR A 308 -9.07 25.15 11.00
N GLY A 309 -8.70 25.55 12.22
CA GLY A 309 -9.48 26.46 13.01
C GLY A 309 -9.63 27.74 12.19
N GLY A 310 -10.85 28.22 12.12
CA GLY A 310 -11.31 29.36 11.35
C GLY A 310 -10.60 30.69 11.61
#